data_2af1fb21dc3d54cf4bde00b49d4ff065
#
_entry.id   2af1fb21dc3d54cf4bde00b49d4ff065
#
_cell.length_a   1.000
_cell.length_b   1.000
_cell.length_c   1.000
_cell.angle_alpha   90.00
_cell.angle_beta   90.00
_cell.angle_gamma   90.00
#
_symmetry.space_group_name_H-M   'P 1'
#
loop_
_entity.id
_entity.type
_entity.pdbx_description
1 polymer ?
#
loop_
_entity_poly.entity_id
_entity_poly.type
_entity_poly.pdbx_seq_one_letter_code
_entity_poly.pdbx_strand_id
1 'polypeptide(L)'
;MIADQIRKMAAGERIPVWGISPVSKMADELPGHRPDDLLPGTRSLICFGVPVPRAVYQMPAYGPDTIWRSQNLNYRLLDTLAIRFAALLEENGASAAPVFGCMPLGVNQKGVVVGYLNQIRMGEVTGIGVIGKNGLLINSRFGSRLMLGAVLTTAELPEMRYPETSESGCPSGCRICVDACPVNAILPDQKKVKIMHCLGYTARTPLMSKSRFLFLKAFNPQTAARYMNLKAFDEHTFHICSKCVALCPYGG
;
A
#
# COMPACT_ATOMS: atom_id res chain seq x y z
N MET A 1 -20.18 16.26 -13.62
CA MET A 1 -19.46 15.10 -14.25
C MET A 1 -18.91 14.19 -13.14
N ILE A 2 -18.66 12.90 -13.43
CA ILE A 2 -18.16 11.92 -12.42
C ILE A 2 -16.88 12.39 -11.70
N ALA A 3 -15.95 13.04 -12.41
CA ALA A 3 -14.73 13.60 -11.81
C ALA A 3 -15.01 14.63 -10.71
N ASP A 4 -16.08 15.42 -10.83
CA ASP A 4 -16.45 16.40 -9.80
C ASP A 4 -17.09 15.74 -8.58
N GLN A 5 -17.83 14.63 -8.80
CA GLN A 5 -18.35 13.82 -7.69
C GLN A 5 -17.22 13.15 -6.90
N ILE A 6 -16.19 12.63 -7.61
CA ILE A 6 -14.98 12.08 -6.99
C ILE A 6 -14.27 13.16 -6.15
N ARG A 7 -14.09 14.38 -6.68
CA ARG A 7 -13.50 15.51 -5.95
C ARG A 7 -14.31 15.88 -4.71
N LYS A 8 -15.62 15.98 -4.85
CA LYS A 8 -16.54 16.29 -3.73
C LYS A 8 -16.45 15.22 -2.65
N MET A 9 -16.44 13.96 -3.05
CA MET A 9 -16.30 12.84 -2.12
C MET A 9 -14.94 12.88 -1.39
N ALA A 10 -13.84 13.05 -2.13
CA ALA A 10 -12.51 13.16 -1.52
C ALA A 10 -12.41 14.31 -0.52
N ALA A 11 -13.02 15.46 -0.84
CA ALA A 11 -13.08 16.62 0.05
C ALA A 11 -13.96 16.35 1.27
N GLY A 12 -15.14 15.76 1.07
CA GLY A 12 -16.07 15.41 2.16
C GLY A 12 -15.48 14.40 3.14
N GLU A 13 -14.77 13.40 2.65
CA GLU A 13 -14.07 12.40 3.45
C GLU A 13 -12.70 12.91 3.99
N ARG A 14 -12.34 14.16 3.68
CA ARG A 14 -11.08 14.81 4.10
C ARG A 14 -9.84 13.99 3.74
N ILE A 15 -9.83 13.39 2.57
CA ILE A 15 -8.68 12.60 2.10
C ILE A 15 -7.52 13.55 1.80
N PRO A 16 -6.39 13.43 2.52
CA PRO A 16 -5.32 14.43 2.43
C PRO A 16 -4.51 14.36 1.14
N VAL A 17 -4.44 13.19 0.51
CA VAL A 17 -3.75 12.96 -0.77
C VAL A 17 -4.52 11.97 -1.63
N TRP A 18 -4.69 12.29 -2.89
CA TRP A 18 -5.30 11.40 -3.87
C TRP A 18 -4.99 11.86 -5.29
N GLY A 19 -5.13 10.94 -6.25
CA GLY A 19 -4.90 11.24 -7.65
C GLY A 19 -5.57 10.20 -8.55
N ILE A 20 -5.68 10.55 -9.83
CA ILE A 20 -6.22 9.70 -10.90
C ILE A 20 -5.15 9.53 -11.97
N SER A 21 -4.99 8.31 -12.45
CA SER A 21 -4.07 8.00 -13.55
C SER A 21 -4.74 7.09 -14.58
N PRO A 22 -4.42 7.25 -15.87
CA PRO A 22 -4.76 6.24 -16.85
C PRO A 22 -4.02 4.93 -16.55
N VAL A 23 -4.70 3.81 -16.75
CA VAL A 23 -4.16 2.46 -16.47
C VAL A 23 -2.92 2.13 -17.31
N SER A 24 -2.78 2.76 -18.48
CA SER A 24 -1.63 2.56 -19.39
C SER A 24 -0.27 2.80 -18.71
N LYS A 25 -0.22 3.62 -17.66
CA LYS A 25 1.00 3.85 -16.84
C LYS A 25 1.38 2.66 -15.94
N MET A 26 0.55 1.61 -15.88
CA MET A 26 0.80 0.36 -15.17
C MET A 26 1.00 -0.83 -16.12
N ALA A 27 1.16 -0.58 -17.42
CA ALA A 27 1.27 -1.63 -18.43
C ALA A 27 2.56 -2.47 -18.32
N ASP A 28 3.58 -1.92 -17.67
CA ASP A 28 4.89 -2.55 -17.40
C ASP A 28 4.88 -3.53 -16.20
N GLU A 29 3.77 -3.60 -15.45
CA GLU A 29 3.63 -4.57 -14.36
C GLU A 29 3.58 -6.01 -14.90
N LEU A 30 4.02 -6.95 -14.07
CA LEU A 30 4.07 -8.37 -14.43
C LEU A 30 2.68 -8.94 -14.74
N PRO A 31 2.56 -9.90 -15.68
CA PRO A 31 1.31 -10.61 -15.90
C PRO A 31 0.78 -11.23 -14.59
N GLY A 32 -0.53 -11.14 -14.36
CA GLY A 32 -1.19 -11.52 -13.11
C GLY A 32 -1.16 -10.44 -12.02
N HIS A 33 -0.49 -9.31 -12.28
CA HIS A 33 -0.38 -8.16 -11.36
C HIS A 33 -0.73 -6.83 -12.02
N ARG A 34 -1.33 -6.88 -13.21
CA ARG A 34 -1.82 -5.69 -13.92
C ARG A 34 -3.24 -5.34 -13.47
N PRO A 35 -3.61 -4.08 -13.50
CA PRO A 35 -4.98 -3.68 -13.18
C PRO A 35 -6.04 -4.44 -14.00
N ASP A 36 -5.78 -4.69 -15.28
CA ASP A 36 -6.69 -5.41 -16.18
C ASP A 36 -6.83 -6.91 -15.85
N ASP A 37 -5.86 -7.50 -15.14
CA ASP A 37 -5.96 -8.88 -14.64
C ASP A 37 -6.99 -9.01 -13.50
N LEU A 38 -7.28 -7.90 -12.78
CA LEU A 38 -8.28 -7.87 -11.72
C LEU A 38 -9.64 -7.39 -12.20
N LEU A 39 -9.68 -6.34 -12.99
CA LEU A 39 -10.88 -5.79 -13.58
C LEU A 39 -10.66 -5.62 -15.07
N PRO A 40 -11.10 -6.59 -15.92
CA PRO A 40 -10.99 -6.48 -17.36
C PRO A 40 -11.61 -5.20 -17.91
N GLY A 41 -10.95 -4.54 -18.84
CA GLY A 41 -11.39 -3.29 -19.41
C GLY A 41 -11.14 -2.07 -18.52
N THR A 42 -10.26 -2.18 -17.53
CA THR A 42 -9.83 -1.04 -16.70
C THR A 42 -9.23 0.06 -17.57
N ARG A 43 -9.70 1.30 -17.42
CA ARG A 43 -9.20 2.49 -18.11
C ARG A 43 -8.49 3.46 -17.19
N SER A 44 -8.98 3.60 -15.96
CA SER A 44 -8.41 4.51 -14.98
C SER A 44 -8.26 3.84 -13.62
N LEU A 45 -7.35 4.39 -12.82
CA LEU A 45 -7.19 4.06 -11.42
C LEU A 45 -7.23 5.34 -10.58
N ILE A 46 -7.84 5.24 -9.41
CA ILE A 46 -7.83 6.27 -8.38
C ILE A 46 -6.98 5.72 -7.23
N CYS A 47 -5.96 6.45 -6.82
CA CYS A 47 -5.19 6.12 -5.63
C CYS A 47 -5.34 7.23 -4.60
N PHE A 48 -5.40 6.86 -3.34
CA PHE A 48 -5.52 7.80 -2.23
C PHE A 48 -4.76 7.30 -1.02
N GLY A 49 -4.42 8.23 -0.11
CA GLY A 49 -3.62 7.89 1.05
C GLY A 49 -3.99 8.65 2.29
N VAL A 50 -3.82 7.99 3.44
CA VAL A 50 -3.94 8.60 4.77
C VAL A 50 -2.64 8.40 5.55
N PRO A 51 -2.16 9.43 6.27
CA PRO A 51 -0.94 9.31 7.04
C PRO A 51 -1.18 8.68 8.41
N VAL A 52 -0.21 7.92 8.88
CA VAL A 52 -0.09 7.65 10.32
C VAL A 52 0.48 8.90 11.00
N PRO A 53 -0.10 9.37 12.12
CA PRO A 53 0.42 10.54 12.84
C PRO A 53 1.90 10.37 13.22
N ARG A 54 2.70 11.42 13.01
CA ARG A 54 4.15 11.36 13.25
C ARG A 54 4.51 11.00 14.69
N ALA A 55 3.80 11.59 15.64
CA ALA A 55 4.04 11.37 17.07
C ALA A 55 3.94 9.88 17.46
N VAL A 56 3.14 9.08 16.76
CA VAL A 56 3.02 7.64 16.98
C VAL A 56 4.36 6.92 16.83
N TYR A 57 5.19 7.35 15.89
CA TYR A 57 6.53 6.78 15.66
C TYR A 57 7.59 7.26 16.65
N GLN A 58 7.28 8.29 17.45
CA GLN A 58 8.18 8.91 18.42
C GLN A 58 7.89 8.51 19.86
N MET A 59 6.85 7.70 20.09
CA MET A 59 6.46 7.26 21.44
C MET A 59 7.51 6.34 22.05
N PRO A 60 8.05 6.66 23.23
CA PRO A 60 9.09 5.85 23.88
C PRO A 60 8.54 4.54 24.46
N ALA A 61 7.30 4.55 24.94
CA ALA A 61 6.60 3.38 25.45
C ALA A 61 5.35 3.11 24.62
N TYR A 62 4.95 1.84 24.51
CA TYR A 62 3.79 1.40 23.73
C TYR A 62 3.81 1.81 22.23
N GLY A 63 4.95 2.31 21.74
CA GLY A 63 5.09 2.75 20.36
C GLY A 63 4.68 1.68 19.34
N PRO A 64 5.22 0.43 19.41
CA PRO A 64 4.86 -0.64 18.49
C PRO A 64 3.35 -0.96 18.49
N ASP A 65 2.72 -1.00 19.68
CA ASP A 65 1.28 -1.27 19.82
C ASP A 65 0.44 -0.14 19.18
N THR A 66 0.83 1.10 19.44
CA THR A 66 0.13 2.29 18.91
C THR A 66 0.31 2.40 17.40
N ILE A 67 1.51 2.11 16.87
CA ILE A 67 1.78 2.07 15.44
C ILE A 67 0.88 1.02 14.77
N TRP A 68 0.89 -0.20 15.28
CA TRP A 68 0.09 -1.30 14.76
C TRP A 68 -1.41 -0.97 14.77
N ARG A 69 -1.92 -0.45 15.90
CA ARG A 69 -3.33 -0.06 16.01
C ARG A 69 -3.70 1.05 15.03
N SER A 70 -2.84 2.05 14.89
CA SER A 70 -3.04 3.16 13.94
C SER A 70 -3.05 2.67 12.49
N GLN A 71 -2.16 1.75 12.14
CA GLN A 71 -2.13 1.14 10.81
C GLN A 71 -3.40 0.34 10.53
N ASN A 72 -3.86 -0.48 11.47
CA ASN A 72 -5.10 -1.25 11.32
C ASN A 72 -6.33 -0.36 11.11
N LEU A 73 -6.44 0.71 11.87
CA LEU A 73 -7.54 1.66 11.72
C LEU A 73 -7.48 2.37 10.36
N ASN A 74 -6.28 2.75 9.91
CA ASN A 74 -6.10 3.36 8.60
C ASN A 74 -6.42 2.38 7.45
N TYR A 75 -6.06 1.08 7.55
CA TYR A 75 -6.46 0.09 6.56
C TYR A 75 -7.98 -0.01 6.45
N ARG A 76 -8.69 -0.13 7.56
CA ARG A 76 -10.17 -0.17 7.56
C ARG A 76 -10.79 1.09 6.97
N LEU A 77 -10.23 2.26 7.27
CA LEU A 77 -10.66 3.51 6.67
C LEU A 77 -10.44 3.50 5.15
N LEU A 78 -9.26 3.13 4.69
CA LEU A 78 -8.91 3.06 3.27
C LEU A 78 -9.80 2.06 2.52
N ASP A 79 -10.05 0.89 3.09
CA ASP A 79 -10.91 -0.13 2.51
C ASP A 79 -12.35 0.35 2.40
N THR A 80 -12.86 1.04 3.44
CA THR A 80 -14.19 1.67 3.42
C THR A 80 -14.27 2.74 2.32
N LEU A 81 -13.26 3.57 2.20
CA LEU A 81 -13.18 4.60 1.14
C LEU A 81 -13.12 3.97 -0.25
N ALA A 82 -12.35 2.89 -0.42
CA ALA A 82 -12.27 2.17 -1.69
C ALA A 82 -13.65 1.64 -2.14
N ILE A 83 -14.41 1.03 -1.22
CA ILE A 83 -15.77 0.57 -1.50
C ILE A 83 -16.69 1.74 -1.87
N ARG A 84 -16.62 2.87 -1.15
CA ARG A 84 -17.45 4.05 -1.44
C ARG A 84 -17.13 4.67 -2.79
N PHE A 85 -15.85 4.78 -3.17
CA PHE A 85 -15.48 5.24 -4.50
C PHE A 85 -15.93 4.27 -5.59
N ALA A 86 -15.82 2.96 -5.36
CA ALA A 86 -16.30 1.96 -6.30
C ALA A 86 -17.82 2.09 -6.50
N ALA A 87 -18.60 2.20 -5.42
CA ALA A 87 -20.04 2.40 -5.49
C ALA A 87 -20.42 3.67 -6.26
N LEU A 88 -19.75 4.80 -6.01
CA LEU A 88 -19.95 6.04 -6.74
C LEU A 88 -19.72 5.87 -8.26
N LEU A 89 -18.70 5.11 -8.64
CA LEU A 89 -18.39 4.84 -10.05
C LEU A 89 -19.46 3.96 -10.68
N GLU A 90 -19.95 2.94 -9.99
CA GLU A 90 -21.00 2.06 -10.44
C GLU A 90 -22.36 2.78 -10.58
N GLU A 91 -22.69 3.68 -9.66
CA GLU A 91 -23.87 4.56 -9.77
C GLU A 91 -23.84 5.45 -11.03
N ASN A 92 -22.65 5.70 -11.57
CA ASN A 92 -22.45 6.43 -12.82
C ASN A 92 -22.25 5.51 -14.04
N GLY A 93 -22.58 4.21 -13.94
CA GLY A 93 -22.60 3.25 -15.04
C GLY A 93 -21.27 2.65 -15.43
N ALA A 94 -20.21 2.82 -14.61
CA ALA A 94 -18.93 2.19 -14.84
C ALA A 94 -18.76 0.95 -13.94
N SER A 95 -18.00 -0.04 -14.39
CA SER A 95 -17.54 -1.09 -13.46
C SER A 95 -16.39 -0.56 -12.62
N ALA A 96 -16.37 -0.94 -11.34
CA ALA A 96 -15.30 -0.53 -10.43
C ALA A 96 -14.94 -1.64 -9.44
N ALA A 97 -13.66 -1.75 -9.12
CA ALA A 97 -13.15 -2.72 -8.14
C ALA A 97 -12.28 -2.03 -7.08
N PRO A 98 -12.60 -2.20 -5.79
CA PRO A 98 -11.77 -1.67 -4.72
C PRO A 98 -10.44 -2.47 -4.66
N VAL A 99 -9.35 -1.75 -4.41
CA VAL A 99 -8.02 -2.34 -4.14
C VAL A 99 -7.69 -2.05 -2.68
N PHE A 100 -7.79 -3.08 -1.86
CA PHE A 100 -7.62 -2.97 -0.42
C PHE A 100 -6.15 -2.77 -0.02
N GLY A 101 -5.94 -2.09 1.11
CA GLY A 101 -4.63 -1.63 1.53
C GLY A 101 -3.63 -2.72 1.92
N CYS A 102 -4.10 -3.86 2.40
CA CYS A 102 -3.27 -4.98 2.85
C CYS A 102 -3.59 -6.30 2.16
N MET A 103 -4.83 -6.54 1.84
CA MET A 103 -5.36 -7.81 1.34
C MET A 103 -6.18 -7.56 0.05
N PRO A 104 -6.32 -8.51 -0.85
CA PRO A 104 -5.84 -9.89 -0.77
C PRO A 104 -4.37 -10.05 -1.14
N LEU A 105 -3.77 -11.11 -0.61
CA LEU A 105 -2.43 -11.55 -0.91
C LEU A 105 -2.44 -12.87 -1.67
N GLY A 106 -1.44 -13.07 -2.51
CA GLY A 106 -1.18 -14.31 -3.21
C GLY A 106 0.15 -14.94 -2.81
N VAL A 107 0.38 -16.14 -3.28
CA VAL A 107 1.71 -16.79 -3.23
C VAL A 107 2.07 -17.15 -4.65
N ASN A 108 3.18 -16.58 -5.16
CA ASN A 108 3.63 -16.85 -6.52
C ASN A 108 4.27 -18.25 -6.65
N GLN A 109 4.62 -18.64 -7.87
CA GLN A 109 5.23 -19.96 -8.17
C GLN A 109 6.54 -20.21 -7.42
N LYS A 110 7.26 -19.15 -7.02
CA LYS A 110 8.50 -19.25 -6.20
C LYS A 110 8.20 -19.31 -4.69
N GLY A 111 6.93 -19.43 -4.28
CA GLY A 111 6.53 -19.46 -2.89
C GLY A 111 6.68 -18.11 -2.17
N VAL A 112 6.78 -17.01 -2.90
CA VAL A 112 6.87 -15.66 -2.32
C VAL A 112 5.46 -15.08 -2.16
N VAL A 113 5.21 -14.49 -1.00
CA VAL A 113 3.96 -13.74 -0.75
C VAL A 113 4.01 -12.44 -1.54
N VAL A 114 2.96 -12.19 -2.31
CA VAL A 114 2.84 -11.01 -3.18
C VAL A 114 1.44 -10.41 -3.05
N GLY A 115 1.32 -9.09 -3.18
CA GLY A 115 0.04 -8.43 -3.40
C GLY A 115 -0.46 -8.67 -4.83
N TYR A 116 -1.77 -8.62 -5.04
CA TYR A 116 -2.31 -8.73 -6.40
C TYR A 116 -1.94 -7.51 -7.27
N LEU A 117 -1.86 -6.34 -6.67
CA LEU A 117 -1.44 -5.11 -7.33
C LEU A 117 -0.36 -4.37 -6.53
N ASN A 118 0.46 -3.62 -7.23
CA ASN A 118 1.50 -2.78 -6.66
C ASN A 118 0.93 -1.40 -6.30
N GLN A 119 0.36 -1.25 -5.11
CA GLN A 119 -0.20 0.02 -4.64
C GLN A 119 0.83 1.15 -4.54
N ILE A 120 2.09 0.83 -4.26
CA ILE A 120 3.17 1.83 -4.22
C ILE A 120 3.36 2.44 -5.62
N ARG A 121 3.34 1.60 -6.65
CA ARG A 121 3.39 2.06 -8.04
C ARG A 121 2.14 2.85 -8.43
N MET A 122 0.95 2.44 -7.96
CA MET A 122 -0.28 3.21 -8.15
C MET A 122 -0.15 4.62 -7.56
N GLY A 123 0.37 4.75 -6.35
CA GLY A 123 0.64 6.05 -5.74
C GLY A 123 1.64 6.90 -6.52
N GLU A 124 2.64 6.27 -7.12
CA GLU A 124 3.64 6.97 -7.95
C GLU A 124 3.04 7.47 -9.27
N VAL A 125 2.31 6.63 -10.01
CA VAL A 125 1.71 7.02 -11.30
C VAL A 125 0.60 8.08 -11.14
N THR A 126 -0.10 8.09 -10.01
CA THR A 126 -1.09 9.12 -9.66
C THR A 126 -0.46 10.42 -9.10
N GLY A 127 0.86 10.44 -8.96
CA GLY A 127 1.57 11.63 -8.51
C GLY A 127 1.48 11.90 -7.00
N ILE A 128 1.01 10.96 -6.19
CA ILE A 128 0.94 11.12 -4.72
C ILE A 128 2.35 11.20 -4.11
N GLY A 129 3.32 10.55 -4.72
CA GLY A 129 4.70 10.55 -4.24
C GLY A 129 5.63 9.84 -5.21
N VAL A 130 6.86 9.58 -4.76
CA VAL A 130 7.89 8.86 -5.50
C VAL A 130 8.37 7.66 -4.68
N ILE A 131 8.78 6.58 -5.35
CA ILE A 131 9.28 5.39 -4.65
C ILE A 131 10.65 5.67 -4.05
N GLY A 132 10.74 5.56 -2.73
CA GLY A 132 11.97 5.77 -1.97
C GLY A 132 12.87 4.54 -1.92
N LYS A 133 14.10 4.72 -1.40
CA LYS A 133 15.09 3.63 -1.21
C LYS A 133 14.58 2.51 -0.30
N ASN A 134 13.67 2.82 0.63
CA ASN A 134 13.00 1.83 1.49
C ASN A 134 11.84 1.08 0.81
N GLY A 135 11.62 1.29 -0.50
CA GLY A 135 10.54 0.65 -1.24
C GLY A 135 9.13 1.15 -0.90
N LEU A 136 9.01 2.22 -0.12
CA LEU A 136 7.74 2.87 0.21
C LEU A 136 7.55 4.14 -0.61
N LEU A 137 6.31 4.59 -0.73
CA LEU A 137 6.01 5.87 -1.35
C LEU A 137 6.44 7.02 -0.42
N ILE A 138 7.22 7.95 -0.94
CA ILE A 138 7.66 9.16 -0.24
C ILE A 138 6.83 10.33 -0.77
N ASN A 139 6.03 10.92 0.09
CA ASN A 139 5.27 12.13 -0.19
C ASN A 139 5.99 13.35 0.43
N SER A 140 5.96 14.49 -0.22
CA SER A 140 6.62 15.71 0.26
C SER A 140 6.14 16.15 1.65
N ARG A 141 4.84 16.02 1.92
CA ARG A 141 4.20 16.46 3.17
C ARG A 141 4.24 15.38 4.27
N PHE A 142 4.09 14.12 3.91
CA PHE A 142 3.88 13.04 4.87
C PHE A 142 5.04 12.02 4.93
N GLY A 143 6.06 12.18 4.09
CA GLY A 143 7.16 11.23 4.00
C GLY A 143 6.67 9.83 3.61
N SER A 144 7.25 8.83 4.24
CA SER A 144 6.89 7.41 4.05
C SER A 144 5.78 6.91 4.99
N ARG A 145 5.07 7.83 5.67
CA ARG A 145 4.02 7.51 6.64
C ARG A 145 2.63 7.30 6.02
N LEU A 146 2.51 7.45 4.70
CA LEU A 146 1.26 7.23 3.98
C LEU A 146 0.95 5.75 3.87
N MET A 147 -0.29 5.42 4.18
CA MET A 147 -0.92 4.16 3.82
C MET A 147 -1.86 4.42 2.65
N LEU A 148 -1.93 3.48 1.72
CA LEU A 148 -2.59 3.66 0.44
C LEU A 148 -3.80 2.73 0.30
N GLY A 149 -4.81 3.22 -0.40
CA GLY A 149 -5.93 2.48 -0.96
C GLY A 149 -6.14 2.91 -2.40
N ALA A 150 -6.82 2.10 -3.20
CA ALA A 150 -7.09 2.45 -4.57
C ALA A 150 -8.40 1.86 -5.09
N VAL A 151 -8.83 2.33 -6.25
CA VAL A 151 -9.96 1.80 -7.00
C VAL A 151 -9.58 1.71 -8.47
N LEU A 152 -9.91 0.59 -9.10
CA LEU A 152 -9.86 0.40 -10.54
C LEU A 152 -11.23 0.71 -11.14
N THR A 153 -11.28 1.25 -12.36
CA THR A 153 -12.56 1.49 -13.04
C THR A 153 -12.44 1.40 -14.55
N THR A 154 -13.53 0.97 -15.18
CA THR A 154 -13.69 1.01 -16.64
C THR A 154 -14.04 2.42 -17.15
N ALA A 155 -14.36 3.37 -16.25
CA ALA A 155 -14.57 4.77 -16.64
C ALA A 155 -13.23 5.37 -17.11
N GLU A 156 -13.30 6.15 -18.19
CA GLU A 156 -12.20 7.01 -18.61
C GLU A 156 -12.30 8.32 -17.84
N LEU A 157 -11.39 8.50 -16.90
CA LEU A 157 -11.34 9.67 -16.04
C LEU A 157 -10.19 10.60 -16.47
N PRO A 158 -10.37 11.91 -16.34
CA PRO A 158 -9.28 12.85 -16.59
C PRO A 158 -8.14 12.60 -15.59
N GLU A 159 -6.92 12.56 -16.09
CA GLU A 159 -5.74 12.44 -15.23
C GLU A 159 -5.70 13.61 -14.24
N MET A 160 -5.47 13.28 -12.98
CA MET A 160 -5.28 14.26 -11.93
C MET A 160 -4.15 13.85 -11.01
N ARG A 161 -3.06 14.60 -11.08
CA ARG A 161 -1.91 14.40 -10.22
C ARG A 161 -2.06 15.21 -8.94
N TYR A 162 -1.61 14.65 -7.84
CA TYR A 162 -1.51 15.40 -6.58
C TYR A 162 -0.53 16.57 -6.75
N PRO A 163 -0.93 17.82 -6.42
CA PRO A 163 -0.17 19.01 -6.85
C PRO A 163 1.19 19.21 -6.17
N GLU A 164 1.43 18.56 -5.03
CA GLU A 164 2.62 18.82 -4.21
C GLU A 164 3.76 17.79 -4.40
N THR A 165 3.73 16.98 -5.43
CA THR A 165 4.87 16.12 -5.73
C THR A 165 6.02 16.97 -6.27
N SER A 166 6.82 17.52 -5.37
CA SER A 166 8.18 17.86 -5.74
C SER A 166 8.86 16.57 -6.22
N GLU A 167 9.62 16.65 -7.29
CA GLU A 167 10.42 15.53 -7.85
C GLU A 167 11.50 15.01 -6.88
N SER A 168 11.48 15.45 -5.63
CA SER A 168 12.45 15.14 -4.60
C SER A 168 12.21 13.73 -4.03
N GLY A 169 12.66 12.75 -4.79
CA GLY A 169 12.97 11.44 -4.25
C GLY A 169 14.02 11.51 -3.13
N CYS A 170 14.41 10.36 -2.59
CA CYS A 170 15.48 10.31 -1.58
C CYS A 170 16.71 11.11 -2.04
N PRO A 171 17.31 11.98 -1.20
CA PRO A 171 18.52 12.69 -1.56
C PRO A 171 19.61 11.74 -2.02
N SER A 172 20.45 12.22 -2.94
CA SER A 172 21.66 11.52 -3.30
C SER A 172 22.46 11.24 -2.02
N GLY A 173 22.93 10.03 -1.83
CA GLY A 173 23.69 9.63 -0.64
C GLY A 173 22.87 9.32 0.63
N CYS A 174 21.59 9.64 0.72
CA CYS A 174 20.80 9.29 1.90
C CYS A 174 20.74 7.76 2.10
N ARG A 175 21.12 7.31 3.29
CA ARG A 175 21.13 5.90 3.70
C ARG A 175 20.40 5.62 5.02
N ILE A 176 19.73 6.60 5.60
CA ILE A 176 19.15 6.53 6.95
C ILE A 176 18.28 5.28 7.15
N CYS A 177 17.38 4.99 6.21
CA CYS A 177 16.51 3.82 6.31
C CYS A 177 17.29 2.50 6.12
N VAL A 178 18.34 2.51 5.29
CA VAL A 178 19.20 1.34 5.02
C VAL A 178 19.98 0.98 6.29
N ASP A 179 20.66 1.98 6.88
CA ASP A 179 21.53 1.80 8.04
C ASP A 179 20.71 1.50 9.32
N ALA A 180 19.47 1.99 9.38
CA ALA A 180 18.55 1.70 10.48
C ALA A 180 17.90 0.31 10.40
N CYS A 181 18.00 -0.40 9.27
CA CYS A 181 17.33 -1.68 9.10
C CYS A 181 18.04 -2.81 9.87
N PRO A 182 17.43 -3.39 10.93
CA PRO A 182 18.09 -4.35 11.77
C PRO A 182 18.42 -5.69 11.11
N VAL A 183 17.87 -5.94 9.92
CA VAL A 183 18.03 -7.19 9.17
C VAL A 183 18.54 -6.97 7.74
N ASN A 184 19.05 -5.78 7.44
CA ASN A 184 19.59 -5.42 6.12
C ASN A 184 18.65 -5.81 4.96
N ALA A 185 17.35 -5.57 5.15
CA ALA A 185 16.34 -5.96 4.17
C ALA A 185 16.18 -4.96 3.02
N ILE A 186 16.68 -3.73 3.17
CA ILE A 186 16.51 -2.66 2.18
C ILE A 186 17.57 -2.74 1.10
N LEU A 187 17.13 -2.76 -0.16
CA LEU A 187 17.98 -2.76 -1.37
C LEU A 187 17.85 -1.37 -2.04
N PRO A 188 18.68 -0.40 -1.65
CA PRO A 188 18.48 1.00 -2.02
C PRO A 188 18.55 1.26 -3.52
N ASP A 189 19.44 0.58 -4.23
CA ASP A 189 19.65 0.74 -5.67
C ASP A 189 18.46 0.21 -6.49
N GLN A 190 17.74 -0.77 -5.95
CA GLN A 190 16.55 -1.35 -6.57
C GLN A 190 15.25 -0.71 -6.06
N LYS A 191 15.32 0.20 -5.07
CA LYS A 191 14.16 0.73 -4.34
C LYS A 191 13.20 -0.37 -3.88
N LYS A 192 13.74 -1.47 -3.35
CA LYS A 192 13.00 -2.67 -2.96
C LYS A 192 13.40 -3.13 -1.57
N VAL A 193 12.53 -3.96 -0.99
CA VAL A 193 12.76 -4.61 0.30
C VAL A 193 12.74 -6.13 0.13
N LYS A 194 13.68 -6.81 0.73
CA LYS A 194 13.62 -8.27 0.92
C LYS A 194 12.49 -8.59 1.91
N ILE A 195 11.27 -8.65 1.39
CA ILE A 195 10.05 -8.66 2.21
C ILE A 195 10.04 -9.79 3.24
N MET A 196 10.53 -10.97 2.90
CA MET A 196 10.57 -12.10 3.83
C MET A 196 11.57 -11.90 4.98
N HIS A 197 12.68 -11.17 4.77
CA HIS A 197 13.59 -10.78 5.83
C HIS A 197 12.95 -9.75 6.76
N CYS A 198 12.29 -8.74 6.17
CA CYS A 198 11.56 -7.73 6.92
C CYS A 198 10.43 -8.36 7.75
N LEU A 199 9.54 -9.13 7.14
CA LEU A 199 8.42 -9.78 7.83
C LEU A 199 8.90 -10.79 8.87
N GLY A 200 9.96 -11.54 8.61
CA GLY A 200 10.54 -12.48 9.57
C GLY A 200 11.00 -11.81 10.87
N TYR A 201 11.47 -10.57 10.77
CA TYR A 201 11.88 -9.78 11.93
C TYR A 201 10.69 -9.03 12.57
N THR A 202 9.87 -8.36 11.75
CA THR A 202 8.88 -7.39 12.24
C THR A 202 7.53 -8.02 12.58
N ALA A 203 7.10 -9.04 11.85
CA ALA A 203 5.78 -9.64 12.06
C ALA A 203 5.79 -10.61 13.24
N ARG A 204 4.82 -10.46 14.13
CA ARG A 204 4.54 -11.36 15.24
C ARG A 204 3.14 -11.93 15.08
N THR A 205 3.07 -13.19 14.68
CA THR A 205 1.83 -13.94 14.55
C THR A 205 1.79 -15.05 15.58
N PRO A 206 0.61 -15.50 16.02
CA PRO A 206 0.51 -16.66 16.87
C PRO A 206 1.25 -17.87 16.25
N LEU A 207 2.00 -18.61 17.08
CA LEU A 207 2.86 -19.71 16.61
C LEU A 207 2.09 -20.75 15.80
N MET A 208 0.90 -21.13 16.24
CA MET A 208 0.02 -22.08 15.52
C MET A 208 -0.39 -21.57 14.13
N SER A 209 -0.67 -20.28 14.00
CA SER A 209 -1.01 -19.68 12.72
C SER A 209 0.19 -19.66 11.77
N LYS A 210 1.38 -19.40 12.30
CA LYS A 210 2.63 -19.40 11.54
C LYS A 210 3.02 -20.79 11.05
N SER A 211 2.97 -21.81 11.93
CA SER A 211 3.29 -23.19 11.56
C SER A 211 2.29 -23.75 10.54
N ARG A 212 0.99 -23.50 10.73
CA ARG A 212 -0.04 -23.90 9.78
C ARG A 212 0.14 -23.24 8.41
N PHE A 213 0.45 -21.95 8.38
CA PHE A 213 0.75 -21.25 7.13
C PHE A 213 1.96 -21.84 6.41
N LEU A 214 3.07 -22.09 7.13
CA LEU A 214 4.27 -22.68 6.55
C LEU A 214 4.02 -24.09 5.99
N PHE A 215 3.25 -24.91 6.72
CA PHE A 215 2.84 -26.22 6.26
C PHE A 215 1.99 -26.12 4.98
N LEU A 216 0.94 -25.30 4.98
CA LEU A 216 0.08 -25.11 3.82
C LEU A 216 0.87 -24.54 2.62
N LYS A 217 1.79 -23.61 2.86
CA LYS A 217 2.63 -23.03 1.81
C LYS A 217 3.50 -24.08 1.11
N ALA A 218 4.03 -25.05 1.85
CA ALA A 218 4.87 -26.11 1.29
C ALA A 218 4.07 -27.10 0.41
N PHE A 219 2.83 -27.39 0.77
CA PHE A 219 2.01 -28.41 0.10
C PHE A 219 0.94 -27.85 -0.84
N ASN A 220 0.41 -26.68 -0.54
CA ASN A 220 -0.64 -26.04 -1.35
C ASN A 220 -0.58 -24.50 -1.21
N PRO A 221 0.19 -23.81 -2.08
CA PRO A 221 0.35 -22.35 -2.04
C PRO A 221 -0.96 -21.57 -2.15
N GLN A 222 -1.94 -22.07 -2.94
CA GLN A 222 -3.23 -21.41 -3.09
C GLN A 222 -4.05 -21.47 -1.80
N THR A 223 -4.04 -22.62 -1.12
CA THR A 223 -4.69 -22.75 0.19
C THR A 223 -3.98 -21.92 1.24
N ALA A 224 -2.65 -21.78 1.18
CA ALA A 224 -1.90 -20.87 2.06
C ALA A 224 -2.33 -19.42 1.86
N ALA A 225 -2.47 -18.96 0.62
CA ALA A 225 -2.95 -17.62 0.31
C ALA A 225 -4.38 -17.39 0.84
N ARG A 226 -5.28 -18.32 0.60
CA ARG A 226 -6.66 -18.26 1.15
C ARG A 226 -6.66 -18.23 2.67
N TYR A 227 -5.82 -19.03 3.32
CA TYR A 227 -5.71 -19.03 4.78
C TYR A 227 -5.25 -17.67 5.33
N MET A 228 -4.27 -17.03 4.69
CA MET A 228 -3.84 -15.68 5.07
C MET A 228 -4.98 -14.66 4.94
N ASN A 229 -5.69 -14.68 3.81
CA ASN A 229 -6.79 -13.75 3.55
C ASN A 229 -7.97 -13.94 4.52
N LEU A 230 -8.36 -15.19 4.79
CA LEU A 230 -9.49 -15.51 5.68
C LEU A 230 -9.19 -15.26 7.17
N LYS A 231 -7.92 -15.29 7.57
CA LYS A 231 -7.53 -15.07 8.97
C LYS A 231 -7.20 -13.63 9.27
N ALA A 232 -7.52 -12.71 8.35
CA ALA A 232 -7.25 -11.30 8.51
C ALA A 232 -5.85 -11.07 9.11
N PHE A 233 -4.83 -11.42 8.32
CA PHE A 233 -3.43 -11.42 8.76
C PHE A 233 -3.00 -10.05 9.29
N ASP A 234 -3.63 -8.99 8.81
CA ASP A 234 -3.54 -7.62 9.27
C ASP A 234 -4.08 -7.44 10.71
N GLU A 235 -5.16 -8.12 11.09
CA GLU A 235 -5.76 -8.02 12.43
C GLU A 235 -5.02 -8.84 13.50
N HIS A 236 -4.44 -9.98 13.10
CA HIS A 236 -3.82 -10.94 14.03
C HIS A 236 -2.29 -10.91 13.99
N THR A 237 -1.69 -10.16 13.07
CA THR A 237 -0.25 -10.02 12.96
C THR A 237 0.19 -8.66 13.52
N PHE A 238 0.93 -8.73 14.60
CA PHE A 238 1.50 -7.56 15.24
C PHE A 238 2.85 -7.21 14.61
N HIS A 239 3.04 -5.95 14.19
CA HIS A 239 4.27 -5.46 13.60
C HIS A 239 5.07 -4.64 14.61
N ILE A 240 6.30 -5.06 14.91
CA ILE A 240 7.13 -4.44 15.94
C ILE A 240 8.19 -3.47 15.42
N CYS A 241 8.38 -3.37 14.11
CA CYS A 241 9.41 -2.54 13.51
C CYS A 241 8.84 -1.61 12.44
N SER A 242 9.16 -0.33 12.59
CA SER A 242 8.85 0.73 11.63
C SER A 242 10.01 1.73 11.46
N LYS A 243 11.26 1.33 11.79
CA LYS A 243 12.43 2.21 11.81
C LYS A 243 12.66 2.95 10.49
N CYS A 244 12.47 2.27 9.34
CA CYS A 244 12.64 2.88 8.03
C CYS A 244 11.59 3.97 7.72
N VAL A 245 10.44 3.93 8.39
CA VAL A 245 9.40 4.98 8.32
C VAL A 245 9.68 6.08 9.34
N ALA A 246 9.90 5.69 10.60
CA ALA A 246 10.09 6.61 11.72
C ALA A 246 11.29 7.56 11.55
N LEU A 247 12.37 7.05 10.96
CA LEU A 247 13.63 7.79 10.78
C LEU A 247 13.74 8.47 9.40
N CYS A 248 12.74 8.30 8.53
CA CYS A 248 12.74 8.98 7.23
C CYS A 248 12.68 10.51 7.44
N PRO A 249 13.63 11.28 6.89
CA PRO A 249 13.68 12.73 7.10
C PRO A 249 12.59 13.49 6.34
N TYR A 250 11.93 12.85 5.37
CA TYR A 250 10.84 13.45 4.60
C TYR A 250 9.53 13.51 5.38
N GLY A 251 8.75 14.55 5.14
CA GLY A 251 7.47 14.78 5.78
C GLY A 251 7.63 15.18 7.25
N GLY A 252 8.63 16.01 7.50
CA GLY A 252 9.05 16.55 8.79
C GLY A 252 8.00 17.31 9.55
#